data_d57a60348cdd6b3666aad13d6a8afc0d
#
_entry.id   d57a60348cdd6b3666aad13d6a8afc0d
#
_cell.length_a   1.000
_cell.length_b   1.000
_cell.length_c   1.000
_cell.angle_alpha   90.00
_cell.angle_beta   90.00
_cell.angle_gamma   90.00
#
_symmetry.space_group_name_H-M   'P 1'
#
loop_
_entity.id
_entity.type
_entity.pdbx_description
1 polymer ?
#
loop_
_entity_poly.entity_id
_entity_poly.type
_entity_poly.pdbx_seq_one_letter_code
_entity_poly.pdbx_strand_id
1 'polypeptide(L)'
;MKKLFKLIAILLSIATLTFIGCKPSTNSSTGENNNETQTPTYTFVAPDGAPALSIAKFIADNENFNIDANFSYSVVASSNIGGFMQQGKADFIIMPVNAASKLYKANSADPYKMVSVITHGNLYLMASDGTNTLDGLKGKVVGVIGQGLVPDLTLKAILADNNLLDAVVTGDTPTEGKITLRYFSQATEMIPLLKQGVLNIGLLPEPACTNLTKVASNKTWTRVDVQELYDSEAKAYPQAVLMVKSSVYAKHSQQINAMKEYFDANGVWIKENVESAINSITGALAEGVTPSLVATNINATVIDNCKIYFESASSAKQSVIDYINKIIAINAQSAKAVGNDFFA
;
A
#
# COMPACT_ATOMS: atom_id res chain seq x y z
N MET A 1 -49.61 28.99 -8.07
CA MET A 1 -49.93 30.39 -7.73
C MET A 1 -48.71 31.04 -7.08
N LYS A 2 -48.29 32.15 -7.68
CA LYS A 2 -47.43 33.27 -7.16
C LYS A 2 -46.08 32.92 -6.50
N LYS A 3 -45.01 33.07 -7.26
CA LYS A 3 -43.87 34.03 -7.27
C LYS A 3 -43.61 34.74 -5.92
N LEU A 4 -42.39 34.61 -5.40
CA LEU A 4 -41.67 35.74 -4.79
C LEU A 4 -40.17 35.66 -5.04
N PHE A 5 -39.68 36.52 -5.93
CA PHE A 5 -38.26 36.89 -6.10
C PHE A 5 -37.86 37.79 -4.93
N LYS A 6 -36.67 37.55 -4.35
CA LYS A 6 -35.96 38.58 -3.58
C LYS A 6 -34.55 38.77 -4.15
N LEU A 7 -34.38 39.93 -4.79
CA LEU A 7 -33.10 40.57 -5.10
C LEU A 7 -32.35 40.89 -3.81
N ILE A 8 -31.06 40.63 -3.78
CA ILE A 8 -30.11 41.21 -2.83
C ILE A 8 -29.08 41.99 -3.64
N ALA A 9 -29.03 43.30 -3.36
CA ALA A 9 -28.18 44.29 -4.00
C ALA A 9 -26.72 44.15 -3.56
N ILE A 10 -25.80 44.27 -4.53
CA ILE A 10 -24.36 44.35 -4.33
C ILE A 10 -24.01 45.79 -3.98
N LEU A 11 -23.45 46.01 -2.80
CA LEU A 11 -22.83 47.31 -2.43
C LEU A 11 -21.34 47.28 -2.84
N LEU A 12 -21.02 48.09 -3.83
CA LEU A 12 -19.66 48.40 -4.25
C LEU A 12 -19.11 49.49 -3.32
N SER A 13 -18.10 49.18 -2.51
CA SER A 13 -17.36 50.20 -1.75
C SER A 13 -16.04 50.50 -2.49
N ILE A 14 -16.00 51.75 -3.03
CA ILE A 14 -14.82 52.33 -3.66
C ILE A 14 -13.92 52.88 -2.54
N ALA A 15 -12.72 52.31 -2.37
CA ALA A 15 -11.68 52.86 -1.50
C ALA A 15 -10.75 53.77 -2.33
N THR A 16 -10.75 55.04 -2.04
CA THR A 16 -9.87 56.06 -2.63
C THR A 16 -8.46 55.95 -2.03
N LEU A 17 -7.46 55.67 -2.89
CA LEU A 17 -6.04 55.75 -2.51
C LEU A 17 -5.60 57.21 -2.51
N THR A 18 -5.20 57.73 -1.35
CA THR A 18 -4.46 59.00 -1.20
C THR A 18 -2.96 58.71 -1.35
N PHE A 19 -2.33 59.25 -2.38
CA PHE A 19 -0.87 59.29 -2.54
C PHE A 19 -0.26 60.34 -1.58
N ILE A 20 0.52 59.84 -0.60
CA ILE A 20 1.42 60.69 0.17
C ILE A 20 2.84 60.46 -0.39
N GLY A 21 3.37 61.52 -1.00
CA GLY A 21 4.74 61.51 -1.51
C GLY A 21 5.74 61.55 -0.38
N CYS A 22 6.71 60.62 -0.40
CA CYS A 22 7.93 60.69 0.43
C CYS A 22 9.13 61.00 -0.43
N LYS A 23 9.96 61.96 0.03
CA LYS A 23 11.25 62.33 -0.52
C LYS A 23 12.25 61.17 -0.46
N PRO A 24 13.22 61.04 -1.38
CA PRO A 24 14.30 60.07 -1.30
C PRO A 24 15.30 60.51 -0.22
N SER A 25 15.45 59.66 0.81
CA SER A 25 16.58 59.70 1.73
C SER A 25 17.54 58.61 1.34
N THR A 26 18.72 58.98 0.87
CA THR A 26 19.85 58.10 0.62
C THR A 26 20.39 57.63 1.95
N ASN A 27 20.09 56.38 2.36
CA ASN A 27 20.84 55.66 3.32
C ASN A 27 21.18 54.26 2.73
N SER A 28 22.46 54.10 2.41
CA SER A 28 23.07 52.80 2.11
C SER A 28 23.01 51.93 3.39
N SER A 29 22.03 51.06 3.48
CA SER A 29 22.07 49.93 4.37
C SER A 29 22.22 48.70 3.51
N THR A 30 23.35 48.05 3.58
CA THR A 30 23.60 46.67 3.16
C THR A 30 22.54 45.79 3.84
N GLY A 31 21.41 45.57 3.16
CA GLY A 31 20.45 44.55 3.55
C GLY A 31 21.06 43.19 3.23
N GLU A 32 21.55 42.51 4.25
CA GLU A 32 21.69 41.06 4.19
C GLU A 32 20.32 40.50 3.82
N ASN A 33 20.19 40.03 2.58
CA ASN A 33 19.08 39.13 2.20
C ASN A 33 19.31 37.81 2.96
N ASN A 34 18.79 37.73 4.17
CA ASN A 34 18.52 36.47 4.83
C ASN A 34 17.38 35.78 4.03
N ASN A 35 17.75 35.19 2.90
CA ASN A 35 17.00 34.07 2.35
C ASN A 35 17.19 32.92 3.35
N GLU A 36 16.36 32.88 4.40
CA GLU A 36 16.14 31.63 5.13
C GLU A 36 15.61 30.65 4.10
N THR A 37 16.48 29.79 3.59
CA THR A 37 16.08 28.65 2.77
C THR A 37 15.24 27.75 3.66
N GLN A 38 13.90 27.83 3.49
CA GLN A 38 12.98 26.98 4.24
C GLN A 38 13.39 25.51 3.99
N THR A 39 13.65 24.78 5.06
CA THR A 39 13.93 23.36 4.99
C THR A 39 12.76 22.68 4.26
N PRO A 40 12.98 21.96 3.16
CA PRO A 40 11.91 21.32 2.41
C PRO A 40 11.22 20.26 3.26
N THR A 41 9.95 20.00 2.97
CA THR A 41 9.19 18.90 3.59
C THR A 41 8.85 17.86 2.52
N TYR A 42 9.30 16.62 2.72
CA TYR A 42 8.93 15.47 1.90
C TYR A 42 7.76 14.70 2.49
N THR A 43 6.87 14.23 1.62
CA THR A 43 5.70 13.45 2.00
C THR A 43 5.95 11.96 1.76
N PHE A 44 5.86 11.16 2.82
CA PHE A 44 5.96 9.70 2.78
C PHE A 44 4.57 9.09 3.00
N VAL A 45 4.06 8.35 2.00
CA VAL A 45 2.73 7.77 2.03
C VAL A 45 2.79 6.25 1.95
N ALA A 46 2.03 5.57 2.81
CA ALA A 46 1.86 4.12 2.76
C ALA A 46 0.37 3.75 2.89
N PRO A 47 -0.07 2.63 2.29
CA PRO A 47 -1.41 2.11 2.55
C PRO A 47 -1.46 1.44 3.92
N ASP A 48 -2.64 1.49 4.56
CA ASP A 48 -2.92 0.80 5.82
C ASP A 48 -2.70 -0.73 5.69
N GLY A 49 -2.28 -1.38 6.78
CA GLY A 49 -1.95 -2.80 6.84
C GLY A 49 -0.44 -3.07 6.91
N ALA A 50 0.02 -4.18 6.35
CA ALA A 50 1.44 -4.57 6.38
C ALA A 50 2.40 -3.49 5.84
N PRO A 51 2.07 -2.72 4.77
CA PRO A 51 2.92 -1.62 4.34
C PRO A 51 3.06 -0.50 5.38
N ALA A 52 2.01 -0.18 6.16
CA ALA A 52 2.12 0.80 7.25
C ALA A 52 3.01 0.29 8.39
N LEU A 53 2.95 -1.01 8.72
CA LEU A 53 3.87 -1.63 9.69
C LEU A 53 5.34 -1.46 9.27
N SER A 54 5.64 -1.44 7.97
CA SER A 54 7.01 -1.29 7.48
C SER A 54 7.64 0.07 7.78
N ILE A 55 6.84 1.09 8.10
CA ILE A 55 7.30 2.46 8.40
C ILE A 55 6.88 2.94 9.79
N ALA A 56 6.41 2.05 10.66
CA ALA A 56 5.87 2.42 11.98
C ALA A 56 6.88 3.16 12.86
N LYS A 57 8.15 2.69 12.88
CA LYS A 57 9.24 3.35 13.61
C LYS A 57 9.58 4.72 13.00
N PHE A 58 9.52 4.86 11.66
CA PHE A 58 9.78 6.13 10.99
C PHE A 58 8.75 7.19 11.42
N ILE A 59 7.48 6.79 11.52
CA ILE A 59 6.41 7.67 12.02
C ILE A 59 6.65 8.02 13.49
N ALA A 60 6.99 7.01 14.33
CA ALA A 60 7.22 7.20 15.77
C ALA A 60 8.35 8.18 16.05
N ASP A 61 9.44 8.09 15.31
CA ASP A 61 10.66 8.86 15.50
C ASP A 61 10.69 10.16 14.69
N ASN A 62 9.69 10.38 13.82
CA ASN A 62 9.71 11.43 12.80
C ASN A 62 10.99 11.40 11.97
N GLU A 63 11.34 10.20 11.46
CA GLU A 63 12.62 9.89 10.81
C GLU A 63 12.86 10.72 9.55
N ASN A 64 14.06 11.22 9.32
CA ASN A 64 14.45 11.99 8.15
C ASN A 64 15.55 11.33 7.28
N PHE A 65 16.00 10.14 7.65
CA PHE A 65 16.99 9.35 6.90
C PHE A 65 18.31 10.07 6.63
N ASN A 66 18.73 10.98 7.52
CA ASN A 66 19.88 11.88 7.32
C ASN A 66 19.75 12.75 6.04
N ILE A 67 18.55 13.02 5.60
CA ILE A 67 18.23 14.00 4.57
C ILE A 67 17.93 15.33 5.28
N ASP A 68 18.55 16.43 4.82
CA ASP A 68 18.29 17.78 5.33
C ASP A 68 16.91 18.27 4.83
N ALA A 69 15.86 17.68 5.42
CA ALA A 69 14.47 17.93 5.11
C ALA A 69 13.58 17.47 6.30
N ASN A 70 12.40 18.07 6.42
CA ASN A 70 11.35 17.52 7.24
C ASN A 70 10.63 16.39 6.50
N PHE A 71 10.02 15.47 7.25
CA PHE A 71 9.16 14.44 6.68
C PHE A 71 7.74 14.54 7.24
N SER A 72 6.77 14.35 6.37
CA SER A 72 5.35 14.23 6.73
C SER A 72 4.89 12.82 6.34
N TYR A 73 4.50 12.03 7.33
CA TYR A 73 4.04 10.66 7.15
C TYR A 73 2.52 10.60 7.08
N SER A 74 1.99 9.82 6.15
CA SER A 74 0.55 9.60 6.01
C SER A 74 0.22 8.16 5.68
N VAL A 75 -0.74 7.60 6.41
CA VAL A 75 -1.29 6.26 6.15
C VAL A 75 -2.69 6.39 5.57
N VAL A 76 -2.91 5.82 4.40
CA VAL A 76 -4.13 6.02 3.61
C VAL A 76 -4.83 4.70 3.31
N ALA A 77 -6.11 4.76 2.92
CA ALA A 77 -6.80 3.58 2.42
C ALA A 77 -6.09 3.02 1.17
N SER A 78 -5.95 1.70 1.08
CA SER A 78 -5.28 1.04 -0.05
C SER A 78 -5.90 1.39 -1.42
N SER A 79 -7.21 1.66 -1.46
CA SER A 79 -7.91 2.11 -2.67
C SER A 79 -7.48 3.49 -3.17
N ASN A 80 -6.94 4.34 -2.28
CA ASN A 80 -6.59 5.72 -2.59
C ASN A 80 -5.13 5.91 -2.98
N ILE A 81 -4.27 4.91 -2.72
CA ILE A 81 -2.82 5.04 -2.87
C ILE A 81 -2.38 5.47 -4.28
N GLY A 82 -3.02 4.94 -5.32
CA GLY A 82 -2.73 5.30 -6.71
C GLY A 82 -2.94 6.77 -7.03
N GLY A 83 -3.93 7.41 -6.40
CA GLY A 83 -4.23 8.83 -6.58
C GLY A 83 -3.10 9.74 -6.09
N PHE A 84 -2.41 9.37 -5.00
CA PHE A 84 -1.26 10.13 -4.49
C PHE A 84 -0.11 10.15 -5.49
N MET A 85 0.20 9.00 -6.13
CA MET A 85 1.22 8.94 -7.17
C MET A 85 0.82 9.71 -8.43
N GLN A 86 -0.41 9.52 -8.93
CA GLN A 86 -0.90 10.21 -10.13
C GLN A 86 -0.87 11.74 -9.99
N GLN A 87 -1.20 12.25 -8.81
CA GLN A 87 -1.23 13.69 -8.52
C GLN A 87 0.13 14.24 -8.09
N GLY A 88 1.18 13.39 -7.99
CA GLY A 88 2.49 13.79 -7.52
C GLY A 88 2.51 14.31 -6.06
N LYS A 89 1.56 13.89 -5.22
CA LYS A 89 1.40 14.34 -3.84
C LYS A 89 2.29 13.60 -2.83
N ALA A 90 2.93 12.52 -3.24
CA ALA A 90 3.87 11.77 -2.40
C ALA A 90 5.27 11.88 -2.99
N ASP A 91 6.27 12.16 -2.18
CA ASP A 91 7.67 12.13 -2.60
C ASP A 91 8.24 10.72 -2.45
N PHE A 92 7.84 10.03 -1.39
CA PHE A 92 8.06 8.61 -1.12
C PHE A 92 6.69 7.92 -0.98
N ILE A 93 6.51 6.79 -1.64
CA ILE A 93 5.23 6.07 -1.59
C ILE A 93 5.44 4.56 -1.64
N ILE A 94 4.83 3.85 -0.68
CA ILE A 94 4.72 2.39 -0.74
C ILE A 94 3.39 2.04 -1.41
N MET A 95 3.42 1.18 -2.41
CA MET A 95 2.21 0.79 -3.13
C MET A 95 2.33 -0.58 -3.79
N PRO A 96 1.21 -1.22 -4.17
CA PRO A 96 1.24 -2.49 -4.89
C PRO A 96 2.07 -2.39 -6.18
N VAL A 97 2.93 -3.39 -6.43
CA VAL A 97 3.89 -3.37 -7.55
C VAL A 97 3.21 -3.28 -8.91
N ASN A 98 2.07 -3.95 -9.08
CA ASN A 98 1.28 -3.90 -10.30
C ASN A 98 0.69 -2.49 -10.57
N ALA A 99 0.23 -1.80 -9.53
CA ALA A 99 -0.23 -0.42 -9.65
C ALA A 99 0.96 0.54 -9.92
N ALA A 100 2.10 0.34 -9.24
CA ALA A 100 3.33 1.09 -9.51
C ALA A 100 3.77 0.98 -10.96
N SER A 101 3.74 -0.23 -11.55
CA SER A 101 4.11 -0.46 -12.95
C SER A 101 3.26 0.33 -13.95
N LYS A 102 2.01 0.62 -13.61
CA LYS A 102 1.08 1.42 -14.44
C LYS A 102 1.26 2.92 -14.25
N LEU A 103 1.62 3.35 -13.05
CA LEU A 103 1.47 4.74 -12.61
C LEU A 103 2.79 5.51 -12.49
N TYR A 104 3.97 4.85 -12.50
CA TYR A 104 5.26 5.50 -12.24
C TYR A 104 5.60 6.66 -13.19
N LYS A 105 5.00 6.68 -14.40
CA LYS A 105 5.10 7.77 -15.38
C LYS A 105 3.83 8.62 -15.49
N ALA A 106 2.84 8.44 -14.62
CA ALA A 106 1.59 9.20 -14.69
C ALA A 106 1.83 10.71 -14.53
N ASN A 107 2.77 11.10 -13.66
CA ASN A 107 3.34 12.43 -13.61
C ASN A 107 4.61 12.47 -14.49
N SER A 108 4.46 12.87 -15.75
CA SER A 108 5.58 12.89 -16.72
C SER A 108 6.64 13.95 -16.39
N ALA A 109 6.32 14.99 -15.64
CA ALA A 109 7.25 16.04 -15.24
C ALA A 109 8.25 15.55 -14.18
N ASP A 110 7.82 14.65 -13.30
CA ASP A 110 8.66 14.05 -12.27
C ASP A 110 8.20 12.59 -12.03
N PRO A 111 8.61 11.64 -12.88
CA PRO A 111 8.24 10.24 -12.75
C PRO A 111 8.88 9.62 -11.50
N TYR A 112 8.38 8.45 -11.12
CA TYR A 112 8.91 7.72 -9.97
C TYR A 112 9.87 6.62 -10.38
N LYS A 113 10.76 6.26 -9.45
CA LYS A 113 11.64 5.09 -9.52
C LYS A 113 11.37 4.14 -8.36
N MET A 114 11.41 2.85 -8.65
CA MET A 114 11.37 1.82 -7.62
C MET A 114 12.73 1.71 -6.93
N VAL A 115 12.74 1.89 -5.62
CA VAL A 115 13.95 1.78 -4.79
C VAL A 115 14.09 0.39 -4.18
N SER A 116 12.97 -0.21 -3.77
CA SER A 116 12.98 -1.53 -3.12
C SER A 116 11.62 -2.21 -3.20
N VAL A 117 11.61 -3.53 -3.02
CA VAL A 117 10.44 -4.28 -2.56
C VAL A 117 10.42 -4.20 -1.03
N ILE A 118 9.24 -3.97 -0.45
CA ILE A 118 9.05 -3.78 0.99
C ILE A 118 8.21 -4.90 1.61
N THR A 119 7.17 -5.38 0.91
CA THR A 119 6.39 -6.54 1.35
C THR A 119 6.46 -7.66 0.33
N HIS A 120 6.68 -8.89 0.80
CA HIS A 120 7.01 -10.04 -0.02
C HIS A 120 5.91 -11.12 0.02
N GLY A 121 4.67 -10.67 0.05
CA GLY A 121 3.49 -11.50 0.19
C GLY A 121 3.13 -11.75 1.66
N ASN A 122 1.84 -11.84 1.92
CA ASN A 122 1.29 -12.12 3.26
C ASN A 122 -0.09 -12.77 3.16
N LEU A 123 -0.35 -13.48 2.05
CA LEU A 123 -1.64 -14.10 1.76
C LEU A 123 -1.68 -15.55 2.21
N TYR A 124 -2.81 -15.95 2.75
CA TYR A 124 -3.06 -17.31 3.20
C TYR A 124 -4.46 -17.76 2.80
N LEU A 125 -4.58 -18.98 2.27
CA LEU A 125 -5.88 -19.63 2.15
C LEU A 125 -6.25 -20.22 3.51
N MET A 126 -7.34 -19.72 4.08
CA MET A 126 -7.90 -20.15 5.35
C MET A 126 -9.13 -21.01 5.07
N ALA A 127 -9.08 -22.31 5.40
CA ALA A 127 -10.15 -23.26 5.14
C ALA A 127 -10.67 -23.92 6.43
N SER A 128 -11.98 -23.87 6.67
CA SER A 128 -12.61 -24.53 7.81
C SER A 128 -13.12 -25.93 7.48
N ASP A 129 -13.04 -26.35 6.22
CA ASP A 129 -13.46 -27.65 5.72
C ASP A 129 -12.28 -28.61 5.44
N GLY A 130 -11.06 -28.24 5.86
CA GLY A 130 -9.86 -29.04 5.71
C GLY A 130 -9.18 -28.96 4.35
N THR A 131 -9.67 -28.11 3.43
CA THR A 131 -9.04 -27.91 2.11
C THR A 131 -7.61 -27.39 2.26
N ASN A 132 -6.64 -28.07 1.65
CA ASN A 132 -5.21 -27.75 1.76
C ASN A 132 -4.44 -27.84 0.43
N THR A 133 -5.13 -28.10 -0.68
CA THR A 133 -4.54 -28.18 -2.02
C THR A 133 -5.31 -27.31 -3.01
N LEU A 134 -4.66 -26.91 -4.10
CA LEU A 134 -5.31 -26.14 -5.17
C LEU A 134 -6.40 -26.95 -5.87
N ASP A 135 -6.17 -28.24 -6.12
CA ASP A 135 -7.22 -29.12 -6.68
C ASP A 135 -8.44 -29.28 -5.77
N GLY A 136 -8.21 -29.24 -4.45
CA GLY A 136 -9.27 -29.30 -3.44
C GLY A 136 -10.19 -28.07 -3.44
N LEU A 137 -9.86 -27.00 -4.18
CA LEU A 137 -10.71 -25.81 -4.36
C LEU A 137 -11.83 -26.07 -5.38
N LYS A 138 -11.72 -27.08 -6.25
CA LYS A 138 -12.77 -27.43 -7.23
C LYS A 138 -14.09 -27.79 -6.53
N GLY A 139 -15.18 -27.31 -7.07
CA GLY A 139 -16.52 -27.47 -6.49
C GLY A 139 -16.79 -26.62 -5.24
N LYS A 140 -15.90 -25.64 -4.94
CA LYS A 140 -16.00 -24.79 -3.75
C LYS A 140 -16.04 -23.31 -4.08
N VAL A 141 -16.53 -22.51 -3.12
CA VAL A 141 -16.49 -21.05 -3.15
C VAL A 141 -15.30 -20.58 -2.32
N VAL A 142 -14.45 -19.78 -2.92
CA VAL A 142 -13.30 -19.13 -2.28
C VAL A 142 -13.56 -17.64 -2.21
N GLY A 143 -13.60 -17.09 -1.00
CA GLY A 143 -13.67 -15.65 -0.79
C GLY A 143 -12.32 -15.00 -1.14
N VAL A 144 -12.35 -13.90 -1.90
CA VAL A 144 -11.15 -13.18 -2.32
C VAL A 144 -11.38 -11.68 -2.15
N ILE A 145 -10.40 -10.94 -1.63
CA ILE A 145 -10.48 -9.49 -1.47
C ILE A 145 -10.02 -8.83 -2.77
N GLY A 146 -10.86 -7.94 -3.32
CA GLY A 146 -10.51 -7.06 -4.42
C GLY A 146 -10.31 -7.77 -5.77
N GLN A 147 -11.38 -7.89 -6.57
CA GLN A 147 -11.27 -8.38 -7.94
C GLN A 147 -10.29 -7.52 -8.76
N GLY A 148 -9.30 -8.16 -9.41
CA GLY A 148 -8.26 -7.48 -10.16
C GLY A 148 -7.19 -6.79 -9.31
N LEU A 149 -7.20 -6.98 -7.98
CA LEU A 149 -6.14 -6.55 -7.06
C LEU A 149 -5.16 -7.69 -6.78
N VAL A 150 -4.06 -7.37 -6.08
CA VAL A 150 -2.97 -8.33 -5.81
C VAL A 150 -3.45 -9.69 -5.28
N PRO A 151 -4.39 -9.80 -4.30
CA PRO A 151 -4.83 -11.11 -3.83
C PRO A 151 -5.44 -11.98 -4.93
N ASP A 152 -6.34 -11.43 -5.73
CA ASP A 152 -6.97 -12.11 -6.86
C ASP A 152 -5.96 -12.48 -7.95
N LEU A 153 -5.10 -11.54 -8.33
CA LEU A 153 -4.14 -11.73 -9.39
C LEU A 153 -3.08 -12.76 -9.03
N THR A 154 -2.59 -12.75 -7.77
CA THR A 154 -1.62 -13.72 -7.28
C THR A 154 -2.23 -15.13 -7.24
N LEU A 155 -3.45 -15.29 -6.70
CA LEU A 155 -4.13 -16.58 -6.71
C LEU A 155 -4.32 -17.10 -8.14
N LYS A 156 -4.78 -16.26 -9.07
CA LYS A 156 -4.96 -16.65 -10.47
C LYS A 156 -3.64 -16.99 -11.17
N ALA A 157 -2.53 -16.31 -10.85
CA ALA A 157 -1.21 -16.63 -11.38
C ALA A 157 -0.77 -18.03 -10.91
N ILE A 158 -0.96 -18.34 -9.62
CA ILE A 158 -0.68 -19.67 -9.07
C ILE A 158 -1.58 -20.74 -9.74
N LEU A 159 -2.87 -20.46 -9.90
CA LEU A 159 -3.79 -21.39 -10.58
C LEU A 159 -3.41 -21.60 -12.05
N ALA A 160 -2.90 -20.57 -12.74
CA ALA A 160 -2.41 -20.69 -14.12
C ALA A 160 -1.17 -21.58 -14.20
N ASP A 161 -0.20 -21.38 -13.31
CA ASP A 161 1.02 -22.21 -13.23
C ASP A 161 0.72 -23.68 -12.95
N ASN A 162 -0.46 -23.97 -12.35
CA ASN A 162 -0.95 -25.32 -12.05
C ASN A 162 -2.02 -25.84 -13.03
N ASN A 163 -2.24 -25.20 -14.18
CA ASN A 163 -3.25 -25.54 -15.19
C ASN A 163 -4.69 -25.57 -14.64
N LEU A 164 -4.99 -24.71 -13.65
CA LEU A 164 -6.31 -24.60 -13.00
C LEU A 164 -7.04 -23.29 -13.34
N LEU A 165 -6.45 -22.38 -14.11
CA LEU A 165 -7.06 -21.09 -14.39
C LEU A 165 -8.38 -21.22 -15.17
N ASP A 166 -8.48 -22.16 -16.11
CA ASP A 166 -9.71 -22.43 -16.90
C ASP A 166 -10.85 -23.01 -16.04
N ALA A 167 -10.54 -23.49 -14.85
CA ALA A 167 -11.54 -23.92 -13.89
C ALA A 167 -12.13 -22.75 -13.08
N VAL A 168 -11.54 -21.53 -13.14
CA VAL A 168 -12.00 -20.38 -12.35
C VAL A 168 -13.27 -19.78 -12.95
N VAL A 169 -14.25 -19.54 -12.08
CA VAL A 169 -15.48 -18.79 -12.38
C VAL A 169 -15.76 -17.80 -11.25
N THR A 170 -16.55 -16.78 -11.53
CA THR A 170 -17.01 -15.81 -10.51
C THR A 170 -18.44 -16.12 -10.11
N GLY A 171 -18.75 -16.12 -8.82
CA GLY A 171 -20.10 -16.36 -8.31
C GLY A 171 -20.17 -16.49 -6.80
N ASP A 172 -21.38 -16.68 -6.30
CA ASP A 172 -21.68 -16.81 -4.86
C ASP A 172 -21.98 -18.25 -4.45
N THR A 173 -22.18 -19.16 -5.40
CA THR A 173 -22.55 -20.56 -5.19
C THR A 173 -21.54 -21.50 -5.82
N PRO A 174 -21.29 -22.68 -5.22
CA PRO A 174 -20.39 -23.67 -5.80
C PRO A 174 -20.84 -24.10 -7.20
N THR A 175 -19.87 -24.27 -8.10
CA THR A 175 -20.08 -24.85 -9.44
C THR A 175 -19.27 -26.13 -9.54
N GLU A 176 -19.88 -27.22 -9.94
CA GLU A 176 -19.22 -28.53 -10.05
C GLU A 176 -17.98 -28.48 -10.94
N GLY A 177 -16.86 -29.01 -10.46
CA GLY A 177 -15.58 -29.02 -11.16
C GLY A 177 -14.91 -27.65 -11.34
N LYS A 178 -15.52 -26.55 -10.87
CA LYS A 178 -14.98 -25.20 -10.96
C LYS A 178 -14.52 -24.68 -9.61
N ILE A 179 -13.59 -23.71 -9.65
CA ILE A 179 -13.16 -22.91 -8.51
C ILE A 179 -13.94 -21.61 -8.56
N THR A 180 -14.92 -21.43 -7.68
CA THR A 180 -15.79 -20.25 -7.70
C THR A 180 -15.19 -19.17 -6.82
N LEU A 181 -14.79 -18.02 -7.40
CA LEU A 181 -14.29 -16.86 -6.67
C LEU A 181 -15.44 -15.91 -6.33
N ARG A 182 -15.65 -15.67 -5.04
CA ARG A 182 -16.56 -14.66 -4.51
C ARG A 182 -15.76 -13.47 -4.00
N TYR A 183 -16.05 -12.29 -4.54
CA TYR A 183 -15.26 -11.10 -4.24
C TYR A 183 -15.86 -10.25 -3.13
N PHE A 184 -14.96 -9.67 -2.31
CA PHE A 184 -15.26 -8.76 -1.22
C PHE A 184 -14.40 -7.52 -1.35
N SER A 185 -14.88 -6.37 -0.84
CA SER A 185 -14.08 -5.14 -0.86
C SER A 185 -12.97 -5.17 0.21
N GLN A 186 -13.21 -5.85 1.33
CA GLN A 186 -12.30 -5.89 2.48
C GLN A 186 -12.52 -7.14 3.36
N ALA A 187 -11.53 -7.46 4.20
CA ALA A 187 -11.57 -8.61 5.09
C ALA A 187 -12.74 -8.57 6.10
N THR A 188 -13.11 -7.38 6.55
CA THR A 188 -14.21 -7.17 7.51
C THR A 188 -15.57 -7.61 6.99
N GLU A 189 -15.76 -7.68 5.67
CA GLU A 189 -16.97 -8.21 5.04
C GLU A 189 -16.94 -9.75 4.97
N MET A 190 -15.75 -10.34 4.75
CA MET A 190 -15.57 -11.78 4.57
C MET A 190 -15.52 -12.55 5.90
N ILE A 191 -14.83 -12.02 6.91
CA ILE A 191 -14.61 -12.70 8.21
C ILE A 191 -15.91 -13.14 8.89
N PRO A 192 -16.98 -12.33 8.95
CA PRO A 192 -18.25 -12.78 9.53
C PRO A 192 -18.86 -14.00 8.82
N LEU A 193 -18.75 -14.08 7.48
CA LEU A 193 -19.25 -15.21 6.71
C LEU A 193 -18.44 -16.49 6.95
N LEU A 194 -17.12 -16.36 7.05
CA LEU A 194 -16.23 -17.45 7.44
C LEU A 194 -16.54 -17.95 8.87
N LYS A 195 -16.73 -17.03 9.80
CA LYS A 195 -17.10 -17.35 11.19
C LYS A 195 -18.43 -18.10 11.26
N GLN A 196 -19.42 -17.68 10.50
CA GLN A 196 -20.76 -18.29 10.47
C GLN A 196 -20.79 -19.61 9.69
N GLY A 197 -19.78 -19.92 8.85
CA GLY A 197 -19.77 -21.10 7.98
C GLY A 197 -20.61 -20.93 6.71
N VAL A 198 -21.03 -19.74 6.39
CA VAL A 198 -21.63 -19.38 5.09
C VAL A 198 -20.60 -19.47 3.98
N LEU A 199 -19.36 -19.15 4.32
CA LEU A 199 -18.18 -19.34 3.50
C LEU A 199 -17.19 -20.22 4.27
N ASN A 200 -16.61 -21.23 3.61
CA ASN A 200 -15.66 -22.15 4.26
C ASN A 200 -14.20 -21.84 3.93
N ILE A 201 -13.93 -21.14 2.81
CA ILE A 201 -12.57 -20.86 2.35
C ILE A 201 -12.45 -19.37 2.04
N GLY A 202 -11.41 -18.72 2.57
CA GLY A 202 -11.10 -17.33 2.29
C GLY A 202 -9.62 -17.12 2.04
N LEU A 203 -9.28 -16.33 1.03
CA LEU A 203 -7.95 -15.81 0.79
C LEU A 203 -7.80 -14.49 1.57
N LEU A 204 -7.02 -14.51 2.63
CA LEU A 204 -6.85 -13.40 3.55
C LEU A 204 -5.36 -13.02 3.70
N PRO A 205 -5.04 -11.73 3.83
CA PRO A 205 -3.71 -11.28 4.25
C PRO A 205 -3.55 -11.39 5.77
N GLU A 206 -2.31 -11.46 6.26
CA GLU A 206 -2.04 -11.04 7.64
C GLU A 206 -2.17 -9.51 7.77
N PRO A 207 -2.66 -9.02 8.92
CA PRO A 207 -3.06 -9.74 10.15
C PRO A 207 -4.52 -10.25 10.15
N ALA A 208 -5.26 -10.17 9.05
CA ALA A 208 -6.67 -10.60 8.98
C ALA A 208 -6.84 -12.12 9.22
N CYS A 209 -5.86 -12.94 8.81
CA CYS A 209 -5.86 -14.39 9.11
C CYS A 209 -5.85 -14.65 10.62
N THR A 210 -4.97 -13.99 11.34
CA THR A 210 -4.89 -14.10 12.81
C THR A 210 -6.17 -13.57 13.47
N ASN A 211 -6.73 -12.47 12.98
CA ASN A 211 -8.02 -11.99 13.48
C ASN A 211 -9.13 -13.04 13.29
N LEU A 212 -9.23 -13.65 12.11
CA LEU A 212 -10.21 -14.73 11.84
C LEU A 212 -10.08 -15.86 12.87
N THR A 213 -8.87 -16.36 13.12
CA THR A 213 -8.67 -17.48 14.07
C THR A 213 -9.04 -17.12 15.51
N LYS A 214 -8.89 -15.86 15.91
CA LYS A 214 -9.30 -15.35 17.23
C LYS A 214 -10.83 -15.23 17.35
N VAL A 215 -11.48 -14.58 16.36
CA VAL A 215 -12.94 -14.33 16.43
C VAL A 215 -13.76 -15.58 16.10
N ALA A 216 -13.17 -16.60 15.48
CA ALA A 216 -13.78 -17.89 15.15
C ALA A 216 -12.99 -19.06 15.77
N SER A 217 -12.61 -18.92 17.04
CA SER A 217 -11.82 -19.90 17.79
C SER A 217 -12.49 -21.24 18.02
N ASN A 218 -13.80 -21.33 17.77
CA ASN A 218 -14.58 -22.59 17.84
C ASN A 218 -14.44 -23.45 16.57
N LYS A 219 -13.69 -22.99 15.58
CA LYS A 219 -13.40 -23.71 14.33
C LYS A 219 -11.92 -24.08 14.23
N THR A 220 -11.65 -25.24 13.61
CA THR A 220 -10.31 -25.59 13.16
C THR A 220 -10.06 -25.00 11.79
N TRP A 221 -8.95 -24.32 11.61
CA TRP A 221 -8.58 -23.69 10.36
C TRP A 221 -7.34 -24.37 9.77
N THR A 222 -7.47 -24.88 8.56
CA THR A 222 -6.32 -25.20 7.71
C THR A 222 -5.80 -23.90 7.13
N ARG A 223 -4.50 -23.65 7.24
CA ARG A 223 -3.82 -22.47 6.72
C ARG A 223 -2.79 -22.90 5.67
N VAL A 224 -2.97 -22.44 4.44
CA VAL A 224 -2.05 -22.70 3.34
C VAL A 224 -1.31 -21.41 2.99
N ASP A 225 0.02 -21.45 2.99
CA ASP A 225 0.87 -20.32 2.64
C ASP A 225 0.87 -20.12 1.12
N VAL A 226 0.31 -19.01 0.68
CA VAL A 226 0.19 -18.67 -0.75
C VAL A 226 1.54 -18.27 -1.34
N GLN A 227 2.46 -17.76 -0.51
CA GLN A 227 3.81 -17.42 -0.93
C GLN A 227 4.61 -18.68 -1.30
N GLU A 228 4.45 -19.75 -0.53
CA GLU A 228 5.05 -21.05 -0.83
C GLU A 228 4.45 -21.71 -2.08
N LEU A 229 3.16 -21.48 -2.34
CA LEU A 229 2.52 -21.94 -3.59
C LEU A 229 3.00 -21.14 -4.82
N TYR A 230 3.34 -19.86 -4.63
CA TYR A 230 3.87 -19.01 -5.70
C TYR A 230 5.33 -19.35 -6.05
N ASP A 231 6.16 -19.52 -5.05
CA ASP A 231 7.57 -19.87 -5.16
C ASP A 231 7.97 -20.72 -3.94
N SER A 232 8.21 -21.99 -4.16
CA SER A 232 8.50 -22.96 -3.10
C SER A 232 9.88 -22.78 -2.47
N GLU A 233 10.81 -22.11 -3.15
CA GLU A 233 12.17 -21.85 -2.66
C GLU A 233 12.21 -20.51 -1.91
N ALA A 234 11.85 -19.42 -2.56
CA ALA A 234 11.87 -18.08 -1.96
C ALA A 234 10.75 -17.89 -0.94
N LYS A 235 9.61 -18.60 -1.09
CA LYS A 235 8.38 -18.44 -0.27
C LYS A 235 7.97 -16.98 -0.17
N ALA A 236 8.04 -16.30 -1.32
CA ALA A 236 7.83 -14.86 -1.43
C ALA A 236 7.42 -14.46 -2.86
N TYR A 237 6.81 -13.29 -3.01
CA TYR A 237 6.61 -12.60 -4.27
C TYR A 237 6.61 -11.08 -4.01
N PRO A 238 7.05 -10.25 -4.98
CA PRO A 238 7.07 -8.80 -4.79
C PRO A 238 5.63 -8.27 -4.74
N GLN A 239 5.17 -7.86 -3.55
CA GLN A 239 3.80 -7.41 -3.34
C GLN A 239 3.67 -5.90 -3.35
N ALA A 240 4.44 -5.20 -2.50
CA ALA A 240 4.47 -3.74 -2.46
C ALA A 240 5.91 -3.22 -2.53
N VAL A 241 6.05 -2.09 -3.21
CA VAL A 241 7.34 -1.46 -3.53
C VAL A 241 7.39 -0.05 -2.99
N LEU A 242 8.59 0.38 -2.59
CA LEU A 242 8.90 1.78 -2.32
C LEU A 242 9.25 2.48 -3.63
N MET A 243 8.44 3.47 -3.96
CA MET A 243 8.65 4.36 -5.09
C MET A 243 9.05 5.75 -4.59
N VAL A 244 10.00 6.38 -5.26
CA VAL A 244 10.49 7.73 -4.94
C VAL A 244 10.47 8.58 -6.20
N LYS A 245 10.08 9.85 -6.09
CA LYS A 245 10.17 10.80 -7.21
C LYS A 245 11.60 10.86 -7.76
N SER A 246 11.75 10.92 -9.07
CA SER A 246 13.07 10.94 -9.72
C SER A 246 13.91 12.13 -9.31
N SER A 247 13.30 13.30 -9.10
CA SER A 247 13.99 14.50 -8.61
C SER A 247 14.53 14.34 -7.19
N VAL A 248 13.76 13.69 -6.30
CA VAL A 248 14.17 13.41 -4.91
C VAL A 248 15.27 12.35 -4.90
N TYR A 249 15.09 11.27 -5.70
CA TYR A 249 16.12 10.24 -5.81
C TYR A 249 17.45 10.82 -6.34
N ALA A 250 17.40 11.63 -7.40
CA ALA A 250 18.61 12.24 -7.96
C ALA A 250 19.36 13.12 -6.95
N LYS A 251 18.63 13.81 -6.06
CA LYS A 251 19.21 14.69 -5.04
C LYS A 251 19.78 13.93 -3.82
N HIS A 252 19.18 12.80 -3.45
CA HIS A 252 19.43 12.09 -2.18
C HIS A 252 19.69 10.59 -2.37
N SER A 253 20.25 10.18 -3.53
CA SER A 253 20.41 8.75 -3.87
C SER A 253 21.23 7.96 -2.84
N GLN A 254 22.26 8.57 -2.25
CA GLN A 254 23.10 7.93 -1.24
C GLN A 254 22.28 7.58 0.02
N GLN A 255 21.55 8.55 0.56
CA GLN A 255 20.71 8.37 1.74
C GLN A 255 19.56 7.38 1.48
N ILE A 256 18.92 7.49 0.28
CA ILE A 256 17.83 6.62 -0.11
C ILE A 256 18.32 5.17 -0.27
N ASN A 257 19.49 4.96 -0.86
CA ASN A 257 20.08 3.61 -0.97
C ASN A 257 20.47 3.02 0.39
N ALA A 258 20.76 3.88 1.38
CA ALA A 258 21.05 3.46 2.77
C ALA A 258 19.79 3.19 3.61
N MET A 259 18.59 3.41 3.08
CA MET A 259 17.32 3.21 3.84
C MET A 259 17.12 1.77 4.32
N LYS A 260 17.84 0.79 3.75
CA LYS A 260 17.79 -0.60 4.22
C LYS A 260 18.01 -0.71 5.73
N GLU A 261 18.98 -0.01 6.27
CA GLU A 261 19.30 -0.05 7.71
C GLU A 261 18.14 0.43 8.58
N TYR A 262 17.40 1.43 8.12
CA TYR A 262 16.21 1.96 8.81
C TYR A 262 15.05 0.96 8.74
N PHE A 263 14.82 0.31 7.58
CA PHE A 263 13.80 -0.74 7.47
C PHE A 263 14.14 -1.97 8.31
N ASP A 264 15.41 -2.39 8.36
CA ASP A 264 15.87 -3.47 9.21
C ASP A 264 15.65 -3.14 10.70
N ALA A 265 16.00 -1.92 11.13
CA ALA A 265 15.76 -1.43 12.49
C ALA A 265 14.25 -1.37 12.82
N ASN A 266 13.40 -0.93 11.87
CA ASN A 266 11.96 -0.97 12.03
C ASN A 266 11.46 -2.41 12.22
N GLY A 267 11.94 -3.37 11.41
CA GLY A 267 11.54 -4.79 11.49
C GLY A 267 11.82 -5.42 12.84
N VAL A 268 12.91 -5.04 13.52
CA VAL A 268 13.20 -5.45 14.91
C VAL A 268 12.29 -4.73 15.89
N TRP A 269 12.23 -3.40 15.80
CA TRP A 269 11.52 -2.56 16.76
C TRP A 269 10.02 -2.85 16.85
N ILE A 270 9.33 -3.09 15.72
CA ILE A 270 7.88 -3.36 15.70
C ILE A 270 7.50 -4.63 16.44
N LYS A 271 8.38 -5.63 16.52
CA LYS A 271 8.14 -6.89 17.25
C LYS A 271 8.16 -6.69 18.76
N GLU A 272 8.97 -5.76 19.22
CA GLU A 272 9.15 -5.44 20.64
C GLU A 272 8.20 -4.33 21.11
N ASN A 273 7.71 -3.49 20.18
CA ASN A 273 6.95 -2.27 20.47
C ASN A 273 5.59 -2.22 19.73
N VAL A 274 4.86 -3.35 19.69
CA VAL A 274 3.62 -3.50 18.88
C VAL A 274 2.61 -2.38 19.17
N GLU A 275 2.34 -2.08 20.43
CA GLU A 275 1.37 -1.05 20.82
C GLU A 275 1.80 0.34 20.33
N SER A 276 3.08 0.70 20.54
CA SER A 276 3.64 1.97 20.05
C SER A 276 3.59 2.06 18.53
N ALA A 277 3.88 0.96 17.83
CA ALA A 277 3.82 0.90 16.36
C ALA A 277 2.39 1.16 15.85
N ILE A 278 1.39 0.50 16.45
CA ILE A 278 -0.01 0.69 16.06
C ILE A 278 -0.51 2.10 16.40
N ASN A 279 -0.11 2.65 17.54
CA ASN A 279 -0.46 4.02 17.92
C ASN A 279 0.14 5.05 16.95
N SER A 280 1.40 4.88 16.54
CA SER A 280 2.05 5.75 15.56
C SER A 280 1.34 5.70 14.21
N ILE A 281 1.03 4.49 13.72
CA ILE A 281 0.28 4.30 12.47
C ILE A 281 -1.10 4.95 12.56
N THR A 282 -1.81 4.74 13.69
CA THR A 282 -3.15 5.30 13.92
C THR A 282 -3.12 6.83 13.93
N GLY A 283 -2.08 7.43 14.51
CA GLY A 283 -1.88 8.89 14.52
C GLY A 283 -1.57 9.49 13.15
N ALA A 284 -1.07 8.67 12.21
CA ALA A 284 -0.76 9.07 10.84
C ALA A 284 -1.86 8.72 9.83
N LEU A 285 -2.97 8.13 10.26
CA LEU A 285 -4.10 7.82 9.37
C LEU A 285 -4.70 9.10 8.79
N ALA A 286 -4.89 9.11 7.48
CA ALA A 286 -5.63 10.18 6.82
C ALA A 286 -7.11 10.18 7.24
N GLU A 287 -7.75 11.33 7.14
CA GLU A 287 -9.15 11.50 7.49
C GLU A 287 -10.05 10.48 6.78
N GLY A 288 -10.95 9.86 7.53
CA GLY A 288 -11.92 8.86 7.02
C GLY A 288 -11.36 7.46 6.80
N VAL A 289 -10.10 7.20 7.13
CA VAL A 289 -9.52 5.84 7.06
C VAL A 289 -9.86 5.07 8.33
N THR A 290 -10.52 3.92 8.18
CA THR A 290 -10.74 3.00 9.29
C THR A 290 -9.51 2.11 9.46
N PRO A 291 -8.85 2.09 10.64
CA PRO A 291 -7.65 1.30 10.86
C PRO A 291 -7.93 -0.21 10.70
N SER A 292 -7.09 -0.90 9.95
CA SER A 292 -7.14 -2.37 9.83
C SER A 292 -6.28 -3.09 10.87
N LEU A 293 -5.33 -2.38 11.47
CA LEU A 293 -4.39 -2.90 12.44
C LEU A 293 -4.93 -2.73 13.86
N VAL A 294 -5.00 -3.84 14.61
CA VAL A 294 -5.45 -3.85 16.00
C VAL A 294 -4.35 -4.49 16.85
N ALA A 295 -3.79 -3.75 17.82
CA ALA A 295 -2.63 -4.17 18.61
C ALA A 295 -2.81 -5.55 19.26
N THR A 296 -4.00 -5.85 19.80
CA THR A 296 -4.29 -7.14 20.43
C THR A 296 -4.23 -8.34 19.46
N ASN A 297 -4.27 -8.09 18.16
CA ASN A 297 -4.23 -9.13 17.11
C ASN A 297 -2.86 -9.29 16.48
N ILE A 298 -1.88 -8.49 16.89
CA ILE A 298 -0.53 -8.46 16.33
C ILE A 298 0.47 -8.93 17.38
N ASN A 299 1.40 -9.78 16.98
CA ASN A 299 2.56 -10.21 17.76
C ASN A 299 3.74 -10.46 16.80
N ALA A 300 4.90 -10.85 17.32
CA ALA A 300 6.09 -11.08 16.52
C ALA A 300 5.85 -12.08 15.37
N THR A 301 5.13 -13.19 15.62
CA THR A 301 4.81 -14.18 14.59
C THR A 301 3.92 -13.60 13.47
N VAL A 302 2.93 -12.78 13.80
CA VAL A 302 2.07 -12.11 12.81
C VAL A 302 2.89 -11.13 11.98
N ILE A 303 3.83 -10.42 12.60
CA ILE A 303 4.75 -9.50 11.91
C ILE A 303 5.66 -10.26 10.96
N ASP A 304 6.24 -11.41 11.40
CA ASP A 304 7.04 -12.28 10.53
C ASP A 304 6.24 -12.79 9.33
N ASN A 305 4.98 -13.14 9.54
CA ASN A 305 4.07 -13.57 8.48
C ASN A 305 3.66 -12.45 7.53
N CYS A 306 3.83 -11.18 7.89
CA CYS A 306 3.63 -10.04 6.99
C CYS A 306 4.78 -9.89 5.98
N LYS A 307 5.90 -10.61 6.16
CA LYS A 307 7.07 -10.64 5.26
C LYS A 307 7.55 -9.24 4.86
N ILE A 308 7.79 -8.42 5.89
CA ILE A 308 8.23 -7.03 5.75
C ILE A 308 9.76 -6.99 5.85
N TYR A 309 10.43 -6.68 4.75
CA TYR A 309 11.87 -6.43 4.71
C TYR A 309 12.25 -5.63 3.45
N PHE A 310 13.40 -4.99 3.48
CA PHE A 310 13.90 -4.19 2.36
C PHE A 310 14.73 -5.09 1.41
N GLU A 311 14.25 -5.23 0.17
CA GLU A 311 15.03 -5.82 -0.91
C GLU A 311 15.29 -4.74 -1.98
N SER A 312 16.58 -4.45 -2.25
CA SER A 312 16.95 -3.37 -3.18
C SER A 312 16.39 -3.57 -4.59
N ALA A 313 16.16 -2.48 -5.31
CA ALA A 313 15.70 -2.53 -6.69
C ALA A 313 16.60 -3.40 -7.59
N SER A 314 17.92 -3.34 -7.38
CA SER A 314 18.87 -4.16 -8.16
C SER A 314 18.75 -5.66 -7.88
N SER A 315 18.50 -6.04 -6.62
CA SER A 315 18.29 -7.44 -6.21
C SER A 315 16.95 -7.97 -6.71
N ALA A 316 15.87 -7.20 -6.50
CA ALA A 316 14.51 -7.59 -6.81
C ALA A 316 14.12 -7.47 -8.30
N LYS A 317 14.98 -6.90 -9.14
CA LYS A 317 14.63 -6.51 -10.50
C LYS A 317 13.98 -7.64 -11.32
N GLN A 318 14.61 -8.81 -11.33
CA GLN A 318 14.10 -9.91 -12.15
C GLN A 318 12.78 -10.45 -11.58
N SER A 319 12.68 -10.67 -10.28
CA SER A 319 11.46 -11.14 -9.63
C SER A 319 10.27 -10.19 -9.83
N VAL A 320 10.53 -8.88 -9.82
CA VAL A 320 9.52 -7.84 -10.10
C VAL A 320 9.05 -7.90 -11.55
N ILE A 321 9.97 -8.02 -12.53
CA ILE A 321 9.63 -8.14 -13.95
C ILE A 321 8.80 -9.41 -14.18
N ASP A 322 9.21 -10.54 -13.62
CA ASP A 322 8.53 -11.82 -13.80
C ASP A 322 7.12 -11.81 -13.19
N TYR A 323 6.99 -11.25 -11.98
CA TYR A 323 5.69 -11.11 -11.33
C TYR A 323 4.74 -10.18 -12.13
N ILE A 324 5.23 -9.04 -12.61
CA ILE A 324 4.45 -8.12 -13.45
C ILE A 324 4.00 -8.82 -14.74
N ASN A 325 4.88 -9.58 -15.39
CA ASN A 325 4.57 -10.31 -16.62
C ASN A 325 3.52 -11.40 -16.38
N LYS A 326 3.60 -12.14 -15.26
CA LYS A 326 2.56 -13.10 -14.86
C LYS A 326 1.20 -12.41 -14.68
N ILE A 327 1.17 -11.25 -14.00
CA ILE A 327 -0.07 -10.47 -13.85
C ILE A 327 -0.62 -10.00 -15.19
N ILE A 328 0.23 -9.52 -16.11
CA ILE A 328 -0.20 -9.11 -17.46
C ILE A 328 -0.82 -10.29 -18.23
N ALA A 329 -0.23 -11.49 -18.12
CA ALA A 329 -0.77 -12.69 -18.73
C ALA A 329 -2.17 -13.07 -18.18
N ILE A 330 -2.43 -12.82 -16.90
CA ILE A 330 -3.76 -13.04 -16.28
C ILE A 330 -4.74 -11.94 -16.67
N ASN A 331 -4.31 -10.68 -16.61
CA ASN A 331 -5.12 -9.52 -16.94
C ASN A 331 -4.25 -8.34 -17.36
N ALA A 332 -4.18 -8.12 -18.68
CA ALA A 332 -3.36 -7.08 -19.30
C ALA A 332 -3.70 -5.64 -18.82
N GLN A 333 -4.88 -5.41 -18.21
CA GLN A 333 -5.25 -4.12 -17.65
C GLN A 333 -4.73 -3.91 -16.23
N SER A 334 -4.29 -4.96 -15.54
CA SER A 334 -3.93 -4.91 -14.12
C SER A 334 -2.48 -4.50 -13.87
N ALA A 335 -1.59 -4.61 -14.87
CA ALA A 335 -0.20 -4.19 -14.80
C ALA A 335 0.30 -3.70 -16.16
N LYS A 336 1.49 -3.12 -16.19
CA LYS A 336 2.17 -2.70 -17.42
C LYS A 336 3.63 -3.17 -17.38
N ALA A 337 4.14 -3.70 -18.49
CA ALA A 337 5.55 -4.09 -18.58
C ALA A 337 6.47 -2.90 -18.27
N VAL A 338 7.53 -3.17 -17.52
CA VAL A 338 8.48 -2.16 -17.05
C VAL A 338 9.86 -2.36 -17.66
N GLY A 339 10.55 -1.27 -17.93
CA GLY A 339 11.93 -1.25 -18.40
C GLY A 339 12.91 -0.84 -17.30
N ASN A 340 14.17 -0.63 -17.68
CA ASN A 340 15.23 -0.21 -16.76
C ASN A 340 14.93 1.12 -16.06
N ASP A 341 14.17 1.99 -16.69
CA ASP A 341 13.80 3.30 -16.17
C ASP A 341 12.80 3.27 -14.99
N PHE A 342 12.16 2.13 -14.76
CA PHE A 342 11.32 1.88 -13.59
C PHE A 342 12.15 1.74 -12.29
N PHE A 343 13.35 1.20 -12.40
CA PHE A 343 14.22 0.91 -11.26
C PHE A 343 15.18 2.08 -10.96
N ALA A 344 15.53 2.24 -9.69
CA ALA A 344 16.50 3.22 -9.21
C ALA A 344 17.96 2.84 -9.53
#